data_d4530510d2fb8e098ae99b7d9f017302
#
_entry.id   d4530510d2fb8e098ae99b7d9f017302
#
_cell.length_a   1.000
_cell.length_b   1.000
_cell.length_c   1.000
_cell.angle_alpha   90.00
_cell.angle_beta   90.00
_cell.angle_gamma   90.00
#
_symmetry.space_group_name_H-M   'P 1'
#
loop_
_entity.id
_entity.type
_entity.pdbx_description
1 polymer ?
#
loop_
_entity_poly.entity_id
_entity_poly.type
_entity_poly.pdbx_seq_one_letter_code
_entity_poly.pdbx_strand_id
1 'polypeptide(L)'
;MRKTEIIVFIFAIMVLAACSGITADEPESSDMEKEEYKQEKSNSNDHSIVHESESEMTKEDSKEKQIEPATATVPQYRINEQNWTVEPINQASAKVVLLTIDDAPDENALEMARILKKLSAPAIFFVNGHFIDTPEKAKVLKAIHELGFAIGNHTYSHSDLKSLSEEQQFEEIVGLNDRVEEIIGERPKFFRAPFGSNTDYSRKIAKDENMILMNWTYGYDWEKNYQSKEALTDIMVNSPYLVNGANLLMHDRQWTKEALEDIVKGLQNKGYTPVDPDQISMEIE
;
A
#
# COMPACT_ATOMS: atom_id res chain seq x y z
N MET A 1 -24.21 -37.79 -45.78
CA MET A 1 -23.86 -38.75 -44.74
C MET A 1 -22.34 -38.85 -44.70
N ARG A 2 -21.68 -38.21 -43.75
CA ARG A 2 -20.23 -38.36 -43.45
C ARG A 2 -20.12 -38.67 -41.98
N LYS A 3 -19.58 -39.85 -41.68
CA LYS A 3 -19.33 -40.35 -40.32
C LYS A 3 -18.07 -39.71 -39.80
N THR A 4 -18.13 -39.08 -38.61
CA THR A 4 -17.00 -38.56 -37.89
C THR A 4 -16.55 -39.61 -36.89
N GLU A 5 -15.35 -40.11 -37.03
CA GLU A 5 -14.74 -41.06 -36.08
C GLU A 5 -14.12 -40.30 -34.90
N ILE A 6 -14.48 -40.74 -33.70
CA ILE A 6 -13.89 -40.25 -32.41
C ILE A 6 -12.73 -41.17 -32.06
N ILE A 7 -11.53 -40.59 -32.04
CA ILE A 7 -10.34 -41.28 -31.56
C ILE A 7 -10.18 -40.96 -30.05
N VAL A 8 -10.35 -42.01 -29.24
CA VAL A 8 -10.10 -41.96 -27.79
C VAL A 8 -8.62 -42.35 -27.54
N PHE A 9 -7.83 -41.43 -27.05
CA PHE A 9 -6.49 -41.70 -26.54
C PHE A 9 -6.55 -42.11 -25.08
N ILE A 10 -6.28 -43.36 -24.78
CA ILE A 10 -6.07 -43.88 -23.44
C ILE A 10 -4.59 -43.71 -23.11
N PHE A 11 -4.27 -42.87 -22.11
CA PHE A 11 -2.92 -42.81 -21.53
C PHE A 11 -2.84 -43.76 -20.33
N ALA A 12 -2.02 -44.78 -20.49
CA ALA A 12 -1.68 -45.68 -19.39
C ALA A 12 -0.62 -45.06 -18.49
N ILE A 13 -0.93 -44.94 -17.19
CA ILE A 13 0.01 -44.47 -16.15
C ILE A 13 0.74 -45.72 -15.65
N MET A 14 2.07 -45.76 -15.87
CA MET A 14 2.97 -46.76 -15.28
C MET A 14 3.49 -46.18 -13.94
N VAL A 15 3.11 -46.81 -12.83
CA VAL A 15 3.68 -46.57 -11.50
C VAL A 15 4.90 -47.47 -11.33
N LEU A 16 6.06 -46.89 -11.15
CA LEU A 16 7.27 -47.58 -10.70
C LEU A 16 7.54 -47.17 -9.25
N ALA A 17 7.33 -48.13 -8.34
CA ALA A 17 7.80 -48.06 -6.96
C ALA A 17 9.26 -48.52 -6.90
N ALA A 18 10.14 -47.71 -6.35
CA ALA A 18 11.48 -48.11 -5.92
C ALA A 18 11.65 -47.72 -4.44
N CYS A 19 11.66 -48.71 -3.59
CA CYS A 19 12.14 -48.63 -2.19
C CYS A 19 13.67 -48.69 -2.20
N SER A 20 14.33 -47.79 -1.50
CA SER A 20 15.62 -48.05 -0.85
C SER A 20 15.74 -47.16 0.38
N GLY A 21 15.79 -47.81 1.55
CA GLY A 21 16.05 -47.16 2.83
C GLY A 21 17.55 -46.89 2.99
N ILE A 22 17.88 -45.81 3.66
CA ILE A 22 19.16 -45.59 4.32
C ILE A 22 18.87 -44.94 5.68
N THR A 23 19.55 -45.45 6.67
CA THR A 23 19.52 -45.31 8.11
C THR A 23 19.89 -43.92 8.60
N ALA A 24 19.34 -43.63 9.77
CA ALA A 24 19.65 -42.49 10.64
C ALA A 24 21.14 -42.44 11.05
N ASP A 25 21.65 -41.22 11.13
CA ASP A 25 22.73 -40.85 12.05
C ASP A 25 22.44 -39.43 12.56
N GLU A 26 22.21 -39.34 13.88
CA GLU A 26 22.30 -38.11 14.66
C GLU A 26 23.76 -37.84 15.00
N PRO A 27 24.20 -36.60 15.10
CA PRO A 27 25.23 -36.25 16.05
C PRO A 27 24.78 -35.32 17.15
N GLU A 28 25.17 -35.71 18.29
CA GLU A 28 25.25 -35.19 19.63
C GLU A 28 25.30 -33.63 19.80
N SER A 29 24.69 -33.25 20.88
CA SER A 29 24.79 -31.98 21.61
C SER A 29 26.22 -31.54 21.89
N SER A 30 26.48 -30.26 21.74
CA SER A 30 27.55 -29.57 22.50
C SER A 30 26.98 -28.32 23.14
N ASP A 31 26.92 -28.38 24.47
CA ASP A 31 26.86 -27.24 25.40
C ASP A 31 27.99 -26.26 25.14
N MET A 32 27.68 -24.98 25.24
CA MET A 32 28.55 -23.95 25.85
C MET A 32 27.84 -22.59 25.78
N GLU A 33 27.67 -22.10 26.89
CA GLU A 33 28.17 -21.07 27.76
C GLU A 33 27.26 -19.84 27.83
N LYS A 34 26.65 -19.72 29.02
CA LYS A 34 26.03 -18.48 29.52
C LYS A 34 27.14 -17.54 29.96
N GLU A 35 27.25 -16.36 29.40
CA GLU A 35 27.93 -15.23 30.01
C GLU A 35 26.94 -14.31 30.72
N GLU A 36 27.09 -14.27 32.03
CA GLU A 36 26.51 -13.30 32.94
C GLU A 36 27.21 -11.94 32.78
N TYR A 37 26.47 -10.88 32.48
CA TYR A 37 26.97 -9.53 32.60
C TYR A 37 26.50 -8.90 33.91
N LYS A 38 27.47 -8.73 34.83
CA LYS A 38 27.37 -8.08 36.14
C LYS A 38 27.03 -6.60 36.00
N GLN A 39 26.06 -6.18 36.83
CA GLN A 39 25.84 -4.80 37.23
C GLN A 39 27.02 -4.29 38.11
N GLU A 40 27.56 -3.15 37.76
CA GLU A 40 28.29 -2.31 38.73
C GLU A 40 27.52 -1.01 38.95
N LYS A 41 27.05 -0.89 40.20
CA LYS A 41 26.65 0.38 40.81
C LYS A 41 27.89 1.06 41.35
N SER A 42 28.10 2.32 41.05
CA SER A 42 28.98 3.20 41.78
C SER A 42 28.24 4.48 42.12
N ASN A 43 28.00 4.63 43.44
CA ASN A 43 27.60 5.85 44.12
C ASN A 43 28.84 6.69 44.39
N SER A 44 28.76 8.00 44.18
CA SER A 44 29.43 8.94 45.08
C SER A 44 28.78 10.32 44.99
N ASN A 45 28.26 10.77 46.14
CA ASN A 45 27.98 12.17 46.49
C ASN A 45 29.30 12.95 46.56
N ASP A 46 29.30 14.22 46.20
CA ASP A 46 29.60 15.31 47.14
C ASP A 46 29.45 16.72 46.53
N HIS A 47 28.78 17.52 47.21
CA HIS A 47 28.78 18.88 47.70
C HIS A 47 29.49 20.03 46.96
N SER A 48 28.68 21.06 46.73
CA SER A 48 28.78 22.52 47.07
C SER A 48 29.55 23.44 46.12
N ILE A 49 28.97 24.53 45.79
CA ILE A 49 28.95 25.94 46.25
C ILE A 49 28.78 26.90 45.05
N VAL A 50 27.67 27.60 45.10
CA VAL A 50 27.33 28.98 44.72
C VAL A 50 28.37 29.84 43.99
N HIS A 51 28.00 30.38 42.83
CA HIS A 51 28.22 31.81 42.52
C HIS A 51 27.14 32.33 41.56
N GLU A 52 26.43 33.36 42.06
CA GLU A 52 25.57 34.26 41.30
C GLU A 52 26.37 35.03 40.24
N SER A 53 25.80 35.12 39.04
CA SER A 53 26.00 36.28 38.18
C SER A 53 24.74 36.49 37.33
N GLU A 54 24.04 37.57 37.64
CA GLU A 54 22.99 38.17 36.84
C GLU A 54 23.53 38.51 35.45
N SER A 55 22.80 38.14 34.40
CA SER A 55 22.86 38.80 33.11
C SER A 55 21.52 38.68 32.38
N GLU A 56 20.93 39.80 32.23
CA GLU A 56 19.92 40.30 31.33
C GLU A 56 19.14 39.30 30.47
N MET A 57 17.84 39.29 30.77
CA MET A 57 16.74 38.69 30.05
C MET A 57 16.46 39.50 28.77
N THR A 58 16.94 39.05 27.62
CA THR A 58 16.39 39.48 26.35
C THR A 58 15.12 38.66 26.07
N LYS A 59 13.99 39.34 26.02
CA LYS A 59 12.69 38.77 25.56
C LYS A 59 12.82 38.45 24.08
N GLU A 60 13.03 37.21 23.71
CA GLU A 60 12.72 36.72 22.39
C GLU A 60 11.22 36.43 22.28
N ASP A 61 10.63 37.14 21.34
CA ASP A 61 9.22 37.12 20.96
C ASP A 61 8.88 35.74 20.38
N SER A 62 8.34 34.85 21.21
CA SER A 62 7.81 33.57 20.75
C SER A 62 6.55 33.82 19.94
N LYS A 63 6.71 33.98 18.63
CA LYS A 63 5.61 33.84 17.67
C LYS A 63 5.08 32.42 17.76
N GLU A 64 4.04 32.27 18.51
CA GLU A 64 3.15 31.11 18.47
C GLU A 64 2.63 30.97 17.04
N LYS A 65 3.14 29.96 16.33
CA LYS A 65 2.67 29.62 14.98
C LYS A 65 1.26 29.08 15.16
N GLN A 66 0.27 29.96 14.94
CA GLN A 66 -1.13 29.53 14.83
C GLN A 66 -1.20 28.48 13.72
N ILE A 67 -1.47 27.25 14.13
CA ILE A 67 -1.87 26.17 13.21
C ILE A 67 -3.28 26.53 12.81
N GLU A 68 -3.45 27.10 11.62
CA GLU A 68 -4.78 27.23 11.04
C GLU A 68 -5.40 25.84 10.93
N PRO A 69 -6.65 25.63 11.36
CA PRO A 69 -7.31 24.35 11.18
C PRO A 69 -7.38 24.08 9.66
N ALA A 70 -6.90 22.89 9.26
CA ALA A 70 -7.01 22.45 7.88
C ALA A 70 -8.48 22.60 7.44
N THR A 71 -8.73 23.48 6.48
CA THR A 71 -10.06 23.64 5.89
C THR A 71 -10.42 22.31 5.27
N ALA A 72 -11.48 21.68 5.80
CA ALA A 72 -11.98 20.43 5.27
C ALA A 72 -12.21 20.59 3.76
N THR A 73 -11.51 19.83 2.95
CA THR A 73 -11.67 19.85 1.49
C THR A 73 -13.09 19.41 1.16
N VAL A 74 -13.83 20.25 0.44
CA VAL A 74 -15.16 19.87 -0.03
C VAL A 74 -14.99 18.76 -1.07
N PRO A 75 -15.63 17.58 -0.90
CA PRO A 75 -15.52 16.50 -1.85
C PRO A 75 -15.95 16.94 -3.25
N GLN A 76 -15.15 16.57 -4.24
CA GLN A 76 -15.40 16.89 -5.65
C GLN A 76 -15.64 15.63 -6.49
N TYR A 77 -15.33 14.48 -5.96
CA TYR A 77 -15.41 13.19 -6.64
C TYR A 77 -16.00 12.12 -5.74
N ARG A 78 -16.51 11.05 -6.37
CA ARG A 78 -16.91 9.80 -5.71
C ARG A 78 -16.41 8.60 -6.51
N ILE A 79 -16.33 7.44 -5.88
CA ILE A 79 -16.05 6.17 -6.55
C ILE A 79 -17.37 5.55 -7.04
N ASN A 80 -17.42 5.19 -8.30
CA ASN A 80 -18.51 4.38 -8.84
C ASN A 80 -18.22 2.89 -8.61
N GLU A 81 -18.96 2.24 -7.73
CA GLU A 81 -18.72 0.83 -7.36
C GLU A 81 -19.06 -0.18 -8.49
N GLN A 82 -19.72 0.23 -9.55
CA GLN A 82 -20.07 -0.66 -10.66
C GLN A 82 -18.91 -0.86 -11.64
N ASN A 83 -18.07 0.17 -11.81
CA ASN A 83 -16.98 0.18 -12.79
C ASN A 83 -15.66 0.74 -12.24
N TRP A 84 -15.64 1.15 -10.97
CA TRP A 84 -14.48 1.66 -10.22
C TRP A 84 -13.88 2.95 -10.75
N THR A 85 -14.62 3.69 -11.58
CA THR A 85 -14.20 5.02 -12.01
C THR A 85 -14.44 6.07 -10.94
N VAL A 86 -13.68 7.15 -11.03
CA VAL A 86 -13.88 8.37 -10.26
C VAL A 86 -14.86 9.26 -10.99
N GLU A 87 -16.00 9.53 -10.41
CA GLU A 87 -17.03 10.39 -10.98
C GLU A 87 -17.03 11.77 -10.35
N PRO A 88 -17.16 12.85 -11.16
CA PRO A 88 -17.24 14.18 -10.59
C PRO A 88 -18.56 14.41 -9.85
N ILE A 89 -18.47 15.12 -8.74
CA ILE A 89 -19.61 15.70 -8.02
C ILE A 89 -19.76 17.14 -8.51
N ASN A 90 -21.01 17.54 -8.79
CA ASN A 90 -21.33 18.88 -9.25
C ASN A 90 -20.60 19.26 -10.57
N GLN A 91 -19.77 20.32 -10.53
CA GLN A 91 -19.09 20.89 -11.70
C GLN A 91 -17.61 20.51 -11.78
N ALA A 92 -17.14 19.55 -11.01
CA ALA A 92 -15.77 19.09 -11.08
C ALA A 92 -15.43 18.52 -12.48
N SER A 93 -14.16 18.59 -12.88
CA SER A 93 -13.73 18.08 -14.17
C SER A 93 -13.91 16.57 -14.25
N ALA A 94 -14.54 16.08 -15.32
CA ALA A 94 -14.60 14.64 -15.55
C ALA A 94 -13.29 14.06 -16.15
N LYS A 95 -12.44 14.89 -16.75
CA LYS A 95 -11.19 14.45 -17.41
C LYS A 95 -10.06 14.25 -16.42
N VAL A 96 -10.24 13.27 -15.55
CA VAL A 96 -9.33 12.93 -14.46
C VAL A 96 -8.96 11.46 -14.51
N VAL A 97 -7.92 11.07 -13.77
CA VAL A 97 -7.52 9.70 -13.47
C VAL A 97 -7.16 9.58 -11.99
N LEU A 98 -7.35 8.42 -11.40
CA LEU A 98 -6.85 8.10 -10.06
C LEU A 98 -5.65 7.17 -10.22
N LEU A 99 -4.52 7.52 -9.62
CA LEU A 99 -3.33 6.69 -9.58
C LEU A 99 -3.31 5.88 -8.30
N THR A 100 -3.14 4.58 -8.39
CA THR A 100 -3.04 3.70 -7.22
C THR A 100 -1.89 2.73 -7.34
N ILE A 101 -1.21 2.47 -6.23
CA ILE A 101 -0.04 1.61 -6.13
C ILE A 101 -0.29 0.59 -5.03
N ASP A 102 -0.44 -0.67 -5.41
CA ASP A 102 -0.65 -1.79 -4.50
C ASP A 102 0.70 -2.44 -4.10
N ASP A 103 0.65 -3.36 -3.14
CA ASP A 103 1.81 -4.09 -2.60
C ASP A 103 2.90 -3.17 -2.02
N ALA A 104 2.50 -2.06 -1.43
CA ALA A 104 3.42 -1.07 -0.85
C ALA A 104 3.54 -1.24 0.70
N PRO A 105 4.62 -0.72 1.30
CA PRO A 105 5.88 -0.36 0.68
C PRO A 105 6.83 -1.56 0.62
N ASP A 106 7.08 -2.12 -0.55
CA ASP A 106 8.10 -3.16 -0.73
C ASP A 106 9.48 -2.52 -0.95
N GLU A 107 10.01 -2.49 -2.18
CA GLU A 107 11.36 -2.01 -2.44
C GLU A 107 11.39 -0.64 -3.14
N ASN A 108 10.35 -0.26 -3.89
CA ASN A 108 10.37 0.90 -4.78
C ASN A 108 9.38 2.01 -4.38
N ALA A 109 8.42 1.75 -3.49
CA ALA A 109 7.31 2.67 -3.19
C ALA A 109 7.78 4.07 -2.79
N LEU A 110 8.81 4.20 -1.95
CA LEU A 110 9.31 5.53 -1.53
C LEU A 110 9.90 6.32 -2.70
N GLU A 111 10.61 5.66 -3.63
CA GLU A 111 11.13 6.31 -4.82
C GLU A 111 9.99 6.68 -5.78
N MET A 112 8.99 5.80 -5.96
CA MET A 112 7.77 6.08 -6.71
C MET A 112 7.02 7.29 -6.13
N ALA A 113 6.89 7.38 -4.80
CA ALA A 113 6.30 8.54 -4.13
C ALA A 113 7.08 9.84 -4.42
N ARG A 114 8.41 9.80 -4.41
CA ARG A 114 9.24 10.96 -4.77
C ARG A 114 9.05 11.39 -6.23
N ILE A 115 8.95 10.43 -7.17
CA ILE A 115 8.67 10.70 -8.59
C ILE A 115 7.30 11.37 -8.71
N LEU A 116 6.26 10.81 -8.11
CA LEU A 116 4.90 11.36 -8.14
C LEU A 116 4.83 12.76 -7.50
N LYS A 117 5.52 12.98 -6.37
CA LYS A 117 5.59 14.29 -5.72
C LYS A 117 6.22 15.36 -6.62
N LYS A 118 7.33 15.02 -7.30
CA LYS A 118 7.98 15.91 -8.27
C LYS A 118 7.07 16.28 -9.43
N LEU A 119 6.18 15.38 -9.83
CA LEU A 119 5.22 15.59 -10.93
C LEU A 119 3.91 16.23 -10.47
N SER A 120 3.76 16.54 -9.17
CA SER A 120 2.51 16.99 -8.57
C SER A 120 1.34 16.05 -8.92
N ALA A 121 1.59 14.76 -8.89
CA ALA A 121 0.65 13.70 -9.21
C ALA A 121 0.25 12.95 -7.92
N PRO A 122 -0.88 13.31 -7.28
CA PRO A 122 -1.39 12.60 -6.11
C PRO A 122 -1.75 11.16 -6.46
N ALA A 123 -1.65 10.29 -5.46
CA ALA A 123 -1.94 8.86 -5.59
C ALA A 123 -2.34 8.25 -4.23
N ILE A 124 -2.88 7.02 -4.27
CA ILE A 124 -3.10 6.19 -3.09
C ILE A 124 -2.07 5.05 -3.12
N PHE A 125 -1.38 4.85 -1.99
CA PHE A 125 -0.56 3.67 -1.77
C PHE A 125 -1.35 2.68 -0.91
N PHE A 126 -1.74 1.55 -1.49
CA PHE A 126 -2.38 0.45 -0.79
C PHE A 126 -1.30 -0.45 -0.16
N VAL A 127 -1.28 -0.45 1.16
CA VAL A 127 -0.19 -1.08 1.92
C VAL A 127 -0.58 -2.44 2.45
N ASN A 128 0.42 -3.35 2.52
CA ASN A 128 0.29 -4.62 3.23
C ASN A 128 1.03 -4.57 4.58
N GLY A 129 0.46 -5.24 5.58
CA GLY A 129 1.02 -5.28 6.93
C GLY A 129 2.43 -5.86 6.98
N HIS A 130 2.66 -6.97 6.29
CA HIS A 130 3.96 -7.65 6.26
C HIS A 130 5.11 -6.80 5.68
N PHE A 131 4.79 -5.71 4.95
CA PHE A 131 5.78 -4.73 4.49
C PHE A 131 6.06 -3.60 5.49
N ILE A 132 5.38 -3.59 6.65
CA ILE A 132 5.57 -2.54 7.67
C ILE A 132 5.80 -3.11 9.07
N ASP A 133 6.20 -4.37 9.17
CA ASP A 133 6.42 -5.08 10.43
C ASP A 133 7.64 -4.62 11.21
N THR A 134 8.68 -4.14 10.51
CA THR A 134 9.90 -3.69 11.17
C THR A 134 9.94 -2.17 11.31
N PRO A 135 10.67 -1.64 12.32
CA PRO A 135 10.82 -0.19 12.50
C PRO A 135 11.39 0.52 11.26
N GLU A 136 12.27 -0.13 10.51
CA GLU A 136 12.86 0.41 9.28
C GLU A 136 11.80 0.54 8.19
N LYS A 137 10.98 -0.48 8.00
CA LYS A 137 9.90 -0.50 7.02
C LYS A 137 8.76 0.45 7.42
N ALA A 138 8.42 0.54 8.71
CA ALA A 138 7.47 1.53 9.22
C ALA A 138 7.91 2.98 8.91
N LYS A 139 9.21 3.28 8.95
CA LYS A 139 9.75 4.60 8.55
C LYS A 139 9.52 4.89 7.06
N VAL A 140 9.53 3.87 6.21
CA VAL A 140 9.24 4.04 4.78
C VAL A 140 7.78 4.45 4.58
N LEU A 141 6.82 3.76 5.23
CA LEU A 141 5.42 4.14 5.22
C LEU A 141 5.23 5.58 5.69
N LYS A 142 5.83 5.93 6.83
CA LYS A 142 5.76 7.27 7.39
C LYS A 142 6.29 8.32 6.41
N ALA A 143 7.41 8.06 5.73
CA ALA A 143 7.97 8.96 4.74
C ALA A 143 7.06 9.15 3.52
N ILE A 144 6.36 8.11 3.06
CA ILE A 144 5.37 8.22 1.97
C ILE A 144 4.19 9.10 2.41
N HIS A 145 3.68 8.88 3.62
CA HIS A 145 2.61 9.71 4.20
C HIS A 145 3.05 11.17 4.37
N GLU A 146 4.24 11.44 4.91
CA GLU A 146 4.80 12.80 5.07
C GLU A 146 5.02 13.52 3.74
N LEU A 147 5.19 12.80 2.63
CA LEU A 147 5.16 13.37 1.28
C LEU A 147 3.76 13.80 0.84
N GLY A 148 2.70 13.47 1.59
CA GLY A 148 1.32 13.85 1.34
C GLY A 148 0.54 12.86 0.49
N PHE A 149 0.93 11.59 0.47
CA PHE A 149 0.19 10.54 -0.23
C PHE A 149 -0.83 9.88 0.69
N ALA A 150 -2.01 9.58 0.15
CA ALA A 150 -3.02 8.80 0.86
C ALA A 150 -2.55 7.35 1.04
N ILE A 151 -2.85 6.80 2.23
CA ILE A 151 -2.58 5.40 2.55
C ILE A 151 -3.90 4.64 2.52
N GLY A 152 -3.93 3.55 1.76
CA GLY A 152 -5.03 2.59 1.69
C GLY A 152 -4.64 1.26 2.32
N ASN A 153 -5.64 0.49 2.75
CA ASN A 153 -5.48 -0.85 3.31
C ASN A 153 -5.55 -1.91 2.21
N HIS A 154 -4.52 -2.76 2.11
CA HIS A 154 -4.45 -3.90 1.16
C HIS A 154 -4.33 -5.25 1.87
N THR A 155 -4.86 -5.35 3.08
CA THR A 155 -4.76 -6.49 4.01
C THR A 155 -3.35 -6.71 4.58
N TYR A 156 -3.29 -7.45 5.69
CA TYR A 156 -2.02 -7.64 6.40
C TYR A 156 -1.05 -8.52 5.62
N SER A 157 -1.50 -9.72 5.23
CA SER A 157 -0.66 -10.76 4.61
C SER A 157 -0.83 -10.93 3.11
N HIS A 158 -1.70 -10.12 2.46
CA HIS A 158 -2.09 -10.26 1.06
C HIS A 158 -2.79 -11.59 0.73
N SER A 159 -3.51 -12.18 1.68
CA SER A 159 -4.27 -13.42 1.48
C SER A 159 -5.56 -13.21 0.68
N ASP A 160 -5.99 -14.22 -0.09
CA ASP A 160 -7.32 -14.22 -0.70
C ASP A 160 -8.39 -14.33 0.40
N LEU A 161 -9.15 -13.25 0.62
CA LEU A 161 -10.15 -13.14 1.68
C LEU A 161 -11.24 -14.21 1.58
N LYS A 162 -11.55 -14.73 0.40
CA LYS A 162 -12.53 -15.81 0.23
C LYS A 162 -12.04 -17.15 0.81
N SER A 163 -10.76 -17.30 1.04
CA SER A 163 -10.17 -18.49 1.66
C SER A 163 -10.11 -18.43 3.20
N LEU A 164 -10.47 -17.28 3.79
CA LEU A 164 -10.32 -16.98 5.21
C LEU A 164 -11.66 -17.01 5.94
N SER A 165 -11.65 -17.37 7.24
CA SER A 165 -12.80 -17.18 8.12
C SER A 165 -13.08 -15.68 8.36
N GLU A 166 -14.27 -15.36 8.89
CA GLU A 166 -14.60 -13.97 9.22
C GLU A 166 -13.63 -13.35 10.23
N GLU A 167 -13.21 -14.13 11.26
CA GLU A 167 -12.23 -13.70 12.25
C GLU A 167 -10.87 -13.39 11.59
N GLN A 168 -10.43 -14.24 10.67
CA GLN A 168 -9.18 -14.00 9.94
C GLN A 168 -9.29 -12.79 9.01
N GLN A 169 -10.43 -12.60 8.32
CA GLN A 169 -10.66 -11.40 7.51
C GLN A 169 -10.63 -10.12 8.36
N PHE A 170 -11.18 -10.19 9.57
CA PHE A 170 -11.13 -9.07 10.52
C PHE A 170 -9.68 -8.73 10.91
N GLU A 171 -8.89 -9.72 11.27
CA GLU A 171 -7.47 -9.54 11.62
C GLU A 171 -6.67 -8.98 10.43
N GLU A 172 -6.90 -9.48 9.22
CA GLU A 172 -6.26 -9.01 8.00
C GLU A 172 -6.54 -7.52 7.70
N ILE A 173 -7.76 -7.06 7.96
CA ILE A 173 -8.19 -5.70 7.60
C ILE A 173 -8.01 -4.75 8.79
N VAL A 174 -8.61 -5.06 9.94
CA VAL A 174 -8.59 -4.15 11.10
C VAL A 174 -7.21 -4.15 11.76
N GLY A 175 -6.54 -5.32 11.86
CA GLY A 175 -5.17 -5.39 12.35
C GLY A 175 -4.20 -4.53 11.55
N LEU A 176 -4.39 -4.43 10.23
CA LEU A 176 -3.61 -3.50 9.43
C LEU A 176 -3.99 -2.03 9.69
N ASN A 177 -5.28 -1.71 9.83
CA ASN A 177 -5.69 -0.35 10.19
C ASN A 177 -5.04 0.12 11.49
N ASP A 178 -5.07 -0.72 12.53
CA ASP A 178 -4.44 -0.45 13.82
C ASP A 178 -2.92 -0.23 13.66
N ARG A 179 -2.28 -1.08 12.86
CA ARG A 179 -0.84 -0.95 12.59
C ARG A 179 -0.47 0.32 11.84
N VAL A 180 -1.25 0.71 10.86
CA VAL A 180 -1.04 1.97 10.12
C VAL A 180 -1.24 3.17 11.05
N GLU A 181 -2.30 3.18 11.86
CA GLU A 181 -2.57 4.24 12.84
C GLU A 181 -1.41 4.40 13.85
N GLU A 182 -0.83 3.30 14.34
CA GLU A 182 0.37 3.36 15.20
C GLU A 182 1.56 4.07 14.53
N ILE A 183 1.72 3.93 13.22
CA ILE A 183 2.87 4.46 12.47
C ILE A 183 2.69 5.91 12.07
N ILE A 184 1.51 6.26 11.52
CA ILE A 184 1.26 7.57 10.91
C ILE A 184 0.26 8.44 11.67
N GLY A 185 -0.44 7.89 12.69
CA GLY A 185 -1.38 8.63 13.53
C GLY A 185 -2.79 8.76 12.96
N GLU A 186 -3.08 8.11 11.82
CA GLU A 186 -4.41 8.06 11.23
C GLU A 186 -4.69 6.71 10.57
N ARG A 187 -5.98 6.33 10.50
CA ARG A 187 -6.44 5.10 9.84
C ARG A 187 -6.54 5.28 8.33
N PRO A 188 -6.32 4.21 7.54
CA PRO A 188 -6.59 4.21 6.11
C PRO A 188 -8.03 4.62 5.81
N LYS A 189 -8.22 5.46 4.78
CA LYS A 189 -9.55 5.87 4.29
C LYS A 189 -10.04 5.01 3.12
N PHE A 190 -9.19 4.16 2.56
CA PHE A 190 -9.46 3.35 1.37
C PHE A 190 -9.11 1.90 1.65
N PHE A 191 -9.91 0.98 1.10
CA PHE A 191 -9.69 -0.46 1.20
C PHE A 191 -9.73 -1.11 -0.18
N ARG A 192 -8.75 -1.95 -0.47
CA ARG A 192 -8.72 -2.81 -1.65
C ARG A 192 -8.35 -4.23 -1.24
N ALA A 193 -9.26 -5.18 -1.49
CA ALA A 193 -8.96 -6.59 -1.25
C ALA A 193 -7.93 -7.10 -2.27
N PRO A 194 -6.95 -7.95 -1.86
CA PRO A 194 -6.09 -8.67 -2.79
C PRO A 194 -6.90 -9.37 -3.89
N PHE A 195 -6.40 -9.32 -5.12
CA PHE A 195 -7.05 -9.92 -6.31
C PHE A 195 -8.46 -9.37 -6.60
N GLY A 196 -8.89 -8.28 -5.95
CA GLY A 196 -10.28 -7.82 -5.99
C GLY A 196 -11.28 -8.79 -5.34
N SER A 197 -10.79 -9.72 -4.51
CA SER A 197 -11.52 -10.85 -3.95
C SER A 197 -12.31 -10.46 -2.70
N ASN A 198 -13.30 -9.56 -2.87
CA ASN A 198 -14.15 -9.11 -1.78
C ASN A 198 -15.16 -10.19 -1.36
N THR A 199 -15.48 -10.23 -0.06
CA THR A 199 -16.58 -10.99 0.55
C THR A 199 -17.63 -10.03 1.10
N ASP A 200 -18.81 -10.52 1.46
CA ASP A 200 -19.82 -9.69 2.14
C ASP A 200 -19.29 -9.19 3.48
N TYR A 201 -18.48 -10.01 4.17
CA TYR A 201 -17.90 -9.64 5.45
C TYR A 201 -16.80 -8.57 5.30
N SER A 202 -15.91 -8.68 4.30
CA SER A 202 -14.91 -7.64 4.04
C SER A 202 -15.53 -6.30 3.64
N ARG A 203 -16.64 -6.31 2.90
CA ARG A 203 -17.42 -5.10 2.59
C ARG A 203 -18.01 -4.48 3.85
N LYS A 204 -18.54 -5.33 4.74
CA LYS A 204 -19.06 -4.88 6.04
C LYS A 204 -17.97 -4.22 6.87
N ILE A 205 -16.79 -4.85 7.00
CA ILE A 205 -15.66 -4.28 7.73
C ILE A 205 -15.24 -2.93 7.13
N ALA A 206 -15.08 -2.84 5.81
CA ALA A 206 -14.71 -1.58 5.15
C ALA A 206 -15.69 -0.45 5.51
N LYS A 207 -17.01 -0.75 5.53
CA LYS A 207 -18.04 0.20 5.93
C LYS A 207 -17.95 0.56 7.42
N ASP A 208 -17.81 -0.42 8.30
CA ASP A 208 -17.73 -0.21 9.76
C ASP A 208 -16.48 0.61 10.15
N GLU A 209 -15.38 0.45 9.41
CA GLU A 209 -14.13 1.19 9.56
C GLU A 209 -14.11 2.53 8.78
N ASN A 210 -15.21 2.93 8.17
CA ASN A 210 -15.35 4.13 7.34
C ASN A 210 -14.33 4.20 6.19
N MET A 211 -14.04 3.07 5.55
CA MET A 211 -13.18 3.00 4.38
C MET A 211 -13.99 2.88 3.10
N ILE A 212 -13.58 3.62 2.06
CA ILE A 212 -14.09 3.43 0.71
C ILE A 212 -13.50 2.16 0.13
N LEU A 213 -14.35 1.18 -0.14
CA LEU A 213 -13.95 -0.02 -0.89
C LEU A 213 -13.74 0.35 -2.35
N MET A 214 -12.61 -0.08 -2.95
CA MET A 214 -12.38 0.09 -4.37
C MET A 214 -11.62 -1.07 -4.99
N ASN A 215 -11.87 -1.29 -6.27
CA ASN A 215 -11.03 -2.07 -7.16
C ASN A 215 -10.37 -1.11 -8.17
N TRP A 216 -10.32 -1.44 -9.47
CA TRP A 216 -9.64 -0.65 -10.49
C TRP A 216 -10.37 -0.71 -11.82
N THR A 217 -10.10 0.27 -12.67
CA THR A 217 -10.59 0.28 -14.05
C THR A 217 -9.67 -0.57 -14.94
N TYR A 218 -8.36 -0.37 -14.84
CA TYR A 218 -7.36 -1.19 -15.52
C TYR A 218 -5.97 -1.09 -14.87
N GLY A 219 -5.12 -2.06 -15.19
CA GLY A 219 -3.70 -2.13 -14.87
C GLY A 219 -3.06 -3.25 -15.66
N TYR A 220 -1.72 -3.26 -15.79
CA TYR A 220 -1.05 -4.22 -16.65
C TYR A 220 0.34 -4.66 -16.14
N ASP A 221 0.87 -4.07 -15.10
CA ASP A 221 2.25 -4.26 -14.68
C ASP A 221 2.57 -5.65 -14.10
N TRP A 222 1.54 -6.47 -13.81
CA TRP A 222 1.70 -7.89 -13.44
C TRP A 222 1.76 -8.81 -14.67
N GLU A 223 1.37 -8.34 -15.85
CA GLU A 223 1.39 -9.14 -17.06
C GLU A 223 2.79 -9.19 -17.66
N LYS A 224 3.29 -10.38 -17.96
CA LYS A 224 4.65 -10.62 -18.43
C LYS A 224 5.05 -9.77 -19.65
N ASN A 225 4.09 -9.47 -20.53
CA ASN A 225 4.35 -8.70 -21.75
C ASN A 225 4.61 -7.21 -21.48
N TYR A 226 4.28 -6.72 -20.27
CA TYR A 226 4.38 -5.29 -19.91
C TYR A 226 5.38 -5.04 -18.76
N GLN A 227 6.25 -6.00 -18.46
CA GLN A 227 7.28 -5.88 -17.43
C GLN A 227 8.56 -5.20 -17.97
N SER A 228 8.38 -4.15 -18.77
CA SER A 228 9.44 -3.22 -19.18
C SER A 228 8.91 -1.80 -19.19
N LYS A 229 9.82 -0.83 -19.04
CA LYS A 229 9.48 0.58 -19.02
C LYS A 229 8.64 0.99 -20.24
N GLU A 230 9.10 0.66 -21.45
CA GLU A 230 8.51 1.07 -22.71
C GLU A 230 7.13 0.44 -22.92
N ALA A 231 7.04 -0.89 -22.73
CA ALA A 231 5.79 -1.62 -22.92
C ALA A 231 4.72 -1.20 -21.90
N LEU A 232 5.11 -1.02 -20.63
CA LEU A 232 4.20 -0.58 -19.60
C LEU A 232 3.73 0.85 -19.83
N THR A 233 4.64 1.76 -20.17
CA THR A 233 4.29 3.14 -20.48
C THR A 233 3.27 3.21 -21.62
N ASP A 234 3.54 2.47 -22.71
CA ASP A 234 2.65 2.49 -23.88
C ASP A 234 1.24 2.00 -23.52
N ILE A 235 1.13 0.82 -22.91
CA ILE A 235 -0.20 0.26 -22.61
C ILE A 235 -0.94 1.06 -21.54
N MET A 236 -0.27 1.60 -20.53
CA MET A 236 -0.93 2.39 -19.49
C MET A 236 -1.47 3.72 -20.03
N VAL A 237 -0.78 4.33 -20.99
CA VAL A 237 -1.19 5.61 -21.60
C VAL A 237 -2.16 5.41 -22.76
N ASN A 238 -2.07 4.30 -23.49
CA ASN A 238 -2.84 4.05 -24.70
C ASN A 238 -3.88 2.91 -24.57
N SER A 239 -4.16 2.48 -23.33
CA SER A 239 -5.17 1.46 -23.06
C SER A 239 -6.55 1.84 -23.65
N PRO A 240 -7.28 0.89 -24.25
CA PRO A 240 -8.68 1.10 -24.63
C PRO A 240 -9.60 1.32 -23.42
N TYR A 241 -9.14 1.00 -22.20
CA TYR A 241 -9.86 1.23 -20.96
C TYR A 241 -9.52 2.58 -20.30
N LEU A 242 -8.66 3.41 -20.91
CA LEU A 242 -8.41 4.77 -20.43
C LEU A 242 -9.63 5.64 -20.77
N VAL A 243 -10.49 5.81 -19.80
CA VAL A 243 -11.69 6.65 -19.85
C VAL A 243 -11.57 7.79 -18.84
N ASN A 244 -12.47 8.76 -18.92
CA ASN A 244 -12.59 9.80 -17.90
C ASN A 244 -12.88 9.16 -16.52
N GLY A 245 -12.12 9.54 -15.51
CA GLY A 245 -12.22 8.98 -14.19
C GLY A 245 -11.57 7.59 -14.01
N ALA A 246 -10.80 7.11 -14.97
CA ALA A 246 -10.15 5.81 -14.86
C ALA A 246 -9.30 5.72 -13.59
N ASN A 247 -9.48 4.63 -12.84
CA ASN A 247 -8.71 4.25 -11.66
C ASN A 247 -7.65 3.23 -12.08
N LEU A 248 -6.40 3.64 -12.08
CA LEU A 248 -5.26 2.90 -12.60
C LEU A 248 -4.60 2.10 -11.49
N LEU A 249 -4.53 0.77 -11.67
CA LEU A 249 -3.80 -0.13 -10.79
C LEU A 249 -2.37 -0.30 -11.27
N MET A 250 -1.44 -0.05 -10.38
CA MET A 250 -0.01 -0.34 -10.49
C MET A 250 0.46 -0.98 -9.19
N HIS A 251 1.63 -1.61 -9.19
CA HIS A 251 2.23 -2.22 -8.00
C HIS A 251 3.64 -1.68 -7.74
N ASP A 252 4.13 -1.87 -6.53
CA ASP A 252 5.51 -1.58 -6.16
C ASP A 252 6.47 -2.57 -6.84
N ARG A 253 6.81 -2.28 -8.10
CA ARG A 253 7.70 -3.10 -8.92
C ARG A 253 8.76 -2.23 -9.60
N GLN A 254 9.92 -2.80 -9.88
CA GLN A 254 11.03 -2.08 -10.53
C GLN A 254 10.64 -1.47 -11.87
N TRP A 255 10.00 -2.25 -12.76
CA TRP A 255 9.56 -1.76 -14.07
C TRP A 255 8.45 -0.72 -13.99
N THR A 256 7.58 -0.81 -12.97
CA THR A 256 6.55 0.21 -12.70
C THR A 256 7.19 1.52 -12.29
N LYS A 257 8.16 1.49 -11.37
CA LYS A 257 8.93 2.67 -10.97
C LYS A 257 9.63 3.31 -12.16
N GLU A 258 10.26 2.52 -13.02
CA GLU A 258 10.96 3.01 -14.22
C GLU A 258 10.01 3.67 -15.24
N ALA A 259 8.78 3.16 -15.38
CA ALA A 259 7.77 3.67 -16.29
C ALA A 259 6.97 4.87 -15.74
N LEU A 260 6.92 5.04 -14.42
CA LEU A 260 5.96 5.89 -13.72
C LEU A 260 5.99 7.36 -14.18
N GLU A 261 7.18 7.95 -14.36
CA GLU A 261 7.31 9.31 -14.83
C GLU A 261 6.71 9.49 -16.23
N ASP A 262 6.97 8.56 -17.14
CA ASP A 262 6.49 8.62 -18.52
C ASP A 262 4.98 8.34 -18.60
N ILE A 263 4.45 7.44 -17.75
CA ILE A 263 3.00 7.19 -17.60
C ILE A 263 2.31 8.49 -17.19
N VAL A 264 2.74 9.12 -16.11
CA VAL A 264 2.11 10.35 -15.60
C VAL A 264 2.14 11.45 -16.62
N LYS A 265 3.30 11.71 -17.24
CA LYS A 265 3.44 12.72 -18.30
C LYS A 265 2.57 12.40 -19.52
N GLY A 266 2.51 11.13 -19.92
CA GLY A 266 1.67 10.69 -21.03
C GLY A 266 0.18 10.95 -20.79
N LEU A 267 -0.32 10.67 -19.58
CA LEU A 267 -1.69 10.96 -19.16
C LEU A 267 -1.95 12.47 -19.13
N GLN A 268 -1.03 13.25 -18.55
CA GLN A 268 -1.14 14.71 -18.51
C GLN A 268 -1.13 15.32 -19.92
N ASN A 269 -0.29 14.83 -20.84
CA ASN A 269 -0.26 15.26 -22.24
C ASN A 269 -1.57 14.94 -22.99
N LYS A 270 -2.30 13.92 -22.57
CA LYS A 270 -3.66 13.62 -23.06
C LYS A 270 -4.74 14.48 -22.39
N GLY A 271 -4.34 15.37 -21.46
CA GLY A 271 -5.21 16.29 -20.75
C GLY A 271 -5.90 15.69 -19.53
N TYR A 272 -5.46 14.53 -19.03
CA TYR A 272 -5.94 13.98 -17.77
C TYR A 272 -5.22 14.61 -16.58
N THR A 273 -5.98 14.90 -15.52
CA THR A 273 -5.42 15.40 -14.25
C THR A 273 -5.53 14.27 -13.21
N PRO A 274 -4.43 13.89 -12.52
CA PRO A 274 -4.53 12.99 -11.38
C PRO A 274 -5.38 13.59 -10.26
N VAL A 275 -6.34 12.82 -9.74
CA VAL A 275 -7.23 13.23 -8.66
C VAL A 275 -6.50 13.17 -7.32
N ASP A 276 -6.66 14.22 -6.53
CA ASP A 276 -6.27 14.20 -5.13
C ASP A 276 -7.25 13.32 -4.33
N PRO A 277 -6.77 12.24 -3.68
CA PRO A 277 -7.63 11.36 -2.89
C PRO A 277 -8.43 12.07 -1.79
N ASP A 278 -7.92 13.17 -1.23
CA ASP A 278 -8.67 13.96 -0.24
C ASP A 278 -9.90 14.69 -0.81
N GLN A 279 -10.04 14.74 -2.14
CA GLN A 279 -11.22 15.25 -2.81
C GLN A 279 -12.29 14.18 -3.07
N ILE A 280 -12.02 12.91 -2.73
CA ILE A 280 -12.99 11.82 -2.89
C ILE A 280 -13.92 11.81 -1.67
N SER A 281 -15.24 11.77 -1.93
CA SER A 281 -16.25 11.70 -0.88
C SER A 281 -16.12 10.41 -0.08
N MET A 282 -16.17 10.52 1.23
CA MET A 282 -16.22 9.40 2.17
C MET A 282 -17.66 8.92 2.44
N GLU A 283 -18.65 9.47 1.76
CA GLU A 283 -20.04 9.00 1.86
C GLU A 283 -20.17 7.65 1.15
N ILE A 284 -20.51 6.62 1.90
CA ILE A 284 -20.78 5.26 1.41
C ILE A 284 -22.29 5.19 1.14
N GLU A 285 -22.69 5.11 -0.12
CA GLU A 285 -24.11 4.97 -0.54
C GLU A 285 -24.72 3.62 -0.10
#